data_8cb9bd1b6ea8235148c4f4fb995a7117
#
_entry.id   8cb9bd1b6ea8235148c4f4fb995a7117
#
_cell.length_a   1.000
_cell.length_b   1.000
_cell.length_c   1.000
_cell.angle_alpha   90.00
_cell.angle_beta   90.00
_cell.angle_gamma   90.00
#
_symmetry.space_group_name_H-M   'P 1'
#
loop_
_entity.id
_entity.type
_entity.pdbx_description
1 polymer ?
#
loop_
_entity_poly.entity_id
_entity_poly.type
_entity_poly.pdbx_seq_one_letter_code
_entity_poly.pdbx_strand_id
1 'polypeptide(L)'
;EIQSLVHNLVEALHGQIPSNMILYGQPGLGKTAATRHVCQQLMSRGRELGRTIHTVEINCCTIDTKYRVLSQLANELMLDTSKHVPFTGWPTDKVLSRLKENMERLGGVHVFVLDEIDHLVKRHGDDILYPLTSLNYELRNSRCCIIGITNDLNFTDLLDARIASRLGSEDIAFSPYNAQQIEDILAQRADAGIREGVLKEGVIKLCSALAAQEHGDARRALDLMRVAVNKADVNGDELVGIEHVRMAQNQLQFDQMTPVISGLPFHQKLVLYSILLNETNGLTNVSSGEIYSVYQMTCDNAAVTPLVSRSIGNVIKNLDSLGLITTKTTSLGRYGRSNRINSCIPKNIDPIQIMTNSDDSMKPVIQATYRLQSRL
;
A
#
# COMPACT_ATOMS: atom_id res chain seq x y z
N GLU A 1 0.72 -15.48 -13.27
CA GLU A 1 1.79 -14.52 -12.98
C GLU A 1 3.10 -15.26 -12.62
N ILE A 2 3.08 -16.23 -11.66
CA ILE A 2 4.29 -16.99 -11.27
C ILE A 2 4.87 -17.76 -12.46
N GLN A 3 4.03 -18.38 -13.29
CA GLN A 3 4.48 -19.11 -14.47
C GLN A 3 5.18 -18.22 -15.48
N SER A 4 4.67 -17.01 -15.72
CA SER A 4 5.32 -16.02 -16.62
C SER A 4 6.68 -15.58 -16.06
N LEU A 5 6.76 -15.33 -14.75
CA LEU A 5 8.01 -14.99 -14.08
C LEU A 5 9.05 -16.13 -14.19
N VAL A 6 8.62 -17.37 -13.96
CA VAL A 6 9.48 -18.56 -14.11
C VAL A 6 9.92 -18.71 -15.57
N HIS A 7 9.00 -18.59 -16.53
CA HIS A 7 9.30 -18.75 -17.95
C HIS A 7 10.43 -17.83 -18.41
N ASN A 8 10.36 -16.56 -18.02
CA ASN A 8 11.41 -15.60 -18.34
C ASN A 8 12.73 -15.93 -17.63
N LEU A 9 12.70 -16.21 -16.33
CA LEU A 9 13.92 -16.42 -15.53
C LEU A 9 14.61 -17.76 -15.81
N VAL A 10 13.92 -18.75 -16.38
CA VAL A 10 14.50 -20.05 -16.77
C VAL A 10 15.64 -19.87 -17.80
N GLU A 11 15.63 -18.81 -18.60
CA GLU A 11 16.72 -18.49 -19.53
C GLU A 11 18.08 -18.37 -18.81
N ALA A 12 18.08 -17.88 -17.57
CA ALA A 12 19.30 -17.81 -16.75
C ALA A 12 19.91 -19.19 -16.49
N LEU A 13 19.12 -20.26 -16.39
CA LEU A 13 19.63 -21.64 -16.21
C LEU A 13 20.35 -22.14 -17.46
N HIS A 14 20.01 -21.61 -18.63
CA HIS A 14 20.67 -21.89 -19.89
C HIS A 14 21.88 -20.97 -20.15
N GLY A 15 22.15 -20.01 -19.24
CA GLY A 15 23.22 -19.02 -19.38
C GLY A 15 22.87 -17.90 -20.36
N GLN A 16 21.60 -17.79 -20.74
CA GLN A 16 21.05 -16.70 -21.54
C GLN A 16 20.70 -15.50 -20.66
N ILE A 17 20.46 -14.34 -21.26
CA ILE A 17 20.06 -13.13 -20.57
C ILE A 17 18.54 -13.14 -20.44
N PRO A 18 17.97 -13.29 -19.22
CA PRO A 18 16.52 -13.09 -19.06
C PRO A 18 16.13 -11.66 -19.43
N SER A 19 14.94 -11.49 -19.96
CA SER A 19 14.42 -10.15 -20.24
C SER A 19 14.20 -9.36 -18.96
N ASN A 20 14.45 -8.05 -19.00
CA ASN A 20 14.02 -7.18 -17.92
C ASN A 20 12.49 -7.18 -17.85
N MET A 21 11.95 -7.04 -16.65
CA MET A 21 10.50 -7.09 -16.47
C MET A 21 10.01 -6.12 -15.41
N ILE A 22 8.76 -5.70 -15.53
CA ILE A 22 8.06 -4.90 -14.55
C ILE A 22 6.85 -5.66 -14.02
N LEU A 23 6.75 -5.76 -12.69
CA LEU A 23 5.64 -6.39 -11.99
C LEU A 23 4.72 -5.30 -11.45
N TYR A 24 3.49 -5.27 -11.96
CA TYR A 24 2.46 -4.30 -11.58
C TYR A 24 1.43 -4.92 -10.66
N GLY A 25 0.80 -4.12 -9.83
CA GLY A 25 -0.38 -4.51 -9.08
C GLY A 25 -0.48 -3.78 -7.75
N GLN A 26 -1.64 -3.84 -7.14
CA GLN A 26 -1.88 -3.23 -5.83
C GLN A 26 -1.00 -3.85 -4.73
N PRO A 27 -0.81 -3.17 -3.59
CA PRO A 27 -0.16 -3.76 -2.42
C PRO A 27 -0.86 -5.05 -1.97
N GLY A 28 -0.10 -6.00 -1.39
CA GLY A 28 -0.67 -7.23 -0.83
C GLY A 28 -0.98 -8.35 -1.81
N LEU A 29 -0.72 -8.18 -3.12
CA LEU A 29 -0.96 -9.19 -4.17
C LEU A 29 0.19 -10.22 -4.31
N GLY A 30 1.15 -10.21 -3.40
CA GLY A 30 2.20 -11.21 -3.38
C GLY A 30 3.36 -11.00 -4.37
N LYS A 31 3.46 -9.85 -5.09
CA LYS A 31 4.54 -9.56 -6.06
C LYS A 31 5.93 -9.87 -5.52
N THR A 32 6.30 -9.23 -4.42
CA THR A 32 7.62 -9.42 -3.77
C THR A 32 7.81 -10.85 -3.28
N ALA A 33 6.76 -11.47 -2.70
CA ALA A 33 6.83 -12.83 -2.20
C ALA A 33 7.02 -13.86 -3.34
N ALA A 34 6.28 -13.71 -4.43
CA ALA A 34 6.41 -14.54 -5.62
C ALA A 34 7.79 -14.39 -6.26
N THR A 35 8.27 -13.14 -6.44
CA THR A 35 9.61 -12.88 -7.00
C THR A 35 10.69 -13.50 -6.14
N ARG A 36 10.63 -13.31 -4.82
CA ARG A 36 11.59 -13.89 -3.87
C ARG A 36 11.60 -15.41 -3.92
N HIS A 37 10.41 -16.03 -3.96
CA HIS A 37 10.27 -17.47 -4.07
C HIS A 37 10.88 -18.02 -5.37
N VAL A 38 10.55 -17.42 -6.52
CA VAL A 38 11.08 -17.84 -7.82
C VAL A 38 12.58 -17.63 -7.88
N CYS A 39 13.12 -16.51 -7.38
CA CYS A 39 14.56 -16.26 -7.30
C CYS A 39 15.29 -17.30 -6.43
N GLN A 40 14.72 -17.71 -5.30
CA GLN A 40 15.30 -18.76 -4.45
C GLN A 40 15.32 -20.11 -5.17
N GLN A 41 14.22 -20.49 -5.83
CA GLN A 41 14.15 -21.71 -6.64
C GLN A 41 15.16 -21.68 -7.79
N LEU A 42 15.28 -20.54 -8.47
CA LEU A 42 16.22 -20.32 -9.57
C LEU A 42 17.67 -20.51 -9.10
N MET A 43 18.06 -19.93 -7.95
CA MET A 43 19.40 -20.12 -7.38
C MET A 43 19.67 -21.58 -6.99
N SER A 44 18.68 -22.27 -6.40
CA SER A 44 18.82 -23.68 -6.02
C SER A 44 19.03 -24.56 -7.26
N ARG A 45 18.19 -24.41 -8.27
CA ARG A 45 18.32 -25.14 -9.54
C ARG A 45 19.59 -24.77 -10.31
N GLY A 46 19.99 -23.50 -10.28
CA GLY A 46 21.25 -23.07 -10.86
C GLY A 46 22.44 -23.82 -10.26
N ARG A 47 22.50 -23.97 -8.93
CA ARG A 47 23.55 -24.73 -8.24
C ARG A 47 23.57 -26.21 -8.67
N GLU A 48 22.42 -26.87 -8.76
CA GLU A 48 22.27 -28.24 -9.22
C GLU A 48 22.79 -28.44 -10.66
N LEU A 49 22.61 -27.42 -11.51
CA LEU A 49 23.05 -27.44 -12.92
C LEU A 49 24.48 -26.89 -13.12
N GLY A 50 25.20 -26.54 -12.05
CA GLY A 50 26.54 -25.94 -12.12
C GLY A 50 26.53 -24.53 -12.72
N ARG A 51 25.40 -23.81 -12.64
CA ARG A 51 25.26 -22.42 -13.09
C ARG A 51 25.33 -21.44 -11.94
N THR A 52 26.09 -20.36 -12.12
CA THR A 52 26.20 -19.29 -11.14
C THR A 52 25.09 -18.28 -11.36
N ILE A 53 24.19 -18.16 -10.39
CA ILE A 53 23.09 -17.19 -10.41
C ILE A 53 23.09 -16.44 -9.08
N HIS A 54 23.10 -15.12 -9.15
CA HIS A 54 23.07 -14.22 -8.02
C HIS A 54 21.78 -13.41 -8.05
N THR A 55 21.09 -13.29 -6.92
CA THR A 55 19.91 -12.44 -6.79
C THR A 55 20.15 -11.42 -5.70
N VAL A 56 19.88 -10.15 -5.99
CA VAL A 56 19.97 -9.05 -5.03
C VAL A 56 18.63 -8.30 -5.04
N GLU A 57 18.04 -8.16 -3.86
CA GLU A 57 16.77 -7.44 -3.68
C GLU A 57 17.03 -6.13 -2.94
N ILE A 58 16.51 -5.02 -3.47
CA ILE A 58 16.57 -3.69 -2.87
C ILE A 58 15.16 -3.12 -2.77
N ASN A 59 14.78 -2.65 -1.57
CA ASN A 59 13.56 -1.87 -1.39
C ASN A 59 13.89 -0.37 -1.60
N CYS A 60 13.31 0.21 -2.65
CA CYS A 60 13.54 1.58 -3.08
C CYS A 60 12.86 2.64 -2.20
N CYS A 61 11.99 2.26 -1.27
CA CYS A 61 11.48 3.17 -0.25
C CYS A 61 12.52 3.50 0.82
N THR A 62 13.38 2.53 1.17
CA THR A 62 14.41 2.68 2.21
C THR A 62 15.73 3.16 1.63
N ILE A 63 16.02 2.78 0.38
CA ILE A 63 17.24 3.13 -0.34
C ILE A 63 16.83 3.93 -1.57
N ASP A 64 16.78 5.23 -1.42
CA ASP A 64 16.07 6.13 -2.32
C ASP A 64 16.97 6.98 -3.24
N THR A 65 18.29 6.88 -3.15
CA THR A 65 19.21 7.67 -4.00
C THR A 65 19.98 6.79 -4.98
N LYS A 66 20.29 7.34 -6.16
CA LYS A 66 21.12 6.69 -7.20
C LYS A 66 22.41 6.09 -6.61
N TYR A 67 23.10 6.87 -5.81
CA TYR A 67 24.34 6.44 -5.17
C TYR A 67 24.13 5.24 -4.25
N ARG A 68 23.11 5.31 -3.37
CA ARG A 68 22.84 4.26 -2.39
C ARG A 68 22.38 2.95 -3.03
N VAL A 69 21.56 3.01 -4.08
CA VAL A 69 21.13 1.81 -4.82
C VAL A 69 22.35 1.13 -5.45
N LEU A 70 23.21 1.88 -6.17
CA LEU A 70 24.40 1.32 -6.78
C LEU A 70 25.40 0.78 -5.75
N SER A 71 25.60 1.49 -4.63
CA SER A 71 26.50 1.04 -3.57
C SER A 71 25.97 -0.21 -2.87
N GLN A 72 24.66 -0.30 -2.64
CA GLN A 72 24.03 -1.50 -2.06
C GLN A 72 24.18 -2.70 -3.00
N LEU A 73 23.86 -2.53 -4.30
CA LEU A 73 24.06 -3.60 -5.30
C LEU A 73 25.52 -4.08 -5.33
N ALA A 74 26.46 -3.14 -5.30
CA ALA A 74 27.88 -3.50 -5.29
C ALA A 74 28.31 -4.24 -4.02
N ASN A 75 27.77 -3.84 -2.86
CA ASN A 75 28.12 -4.40 -1.56
C ASN A 75 27.51 -5.79 -1.35
N GLU A 76 26.26 -6.02 -1.78
CA GLU A 76 25.59 -7.33 -1.70
C GLU A 76 26.31 -8.41 -2.52
N LEU A 77 27.06 -8.02 -3.56
CA LEU A 77 27.89 -8.91 -4.36
C LEU A 77 29.30 -9.13 -3.77
N MET A 78 29.57 -8.60 -2.56
CA MET A 78 30.88 -8.71 -1.90
C MET A 78 30.78 -9.46 -0.58
N LEU A 79 31.61 -10.51 -0.43
CA LEU A 79 31.74 -11.23 0.84
C LEU A 79 32.64 -10.48 1.85
N ASP A 80 33.61 -9.72 1.35
CA ASP A 80 34.59 -9.00 2.18
C ASP A 80 34.07 -7.58 2.53
N THR A 81 33.55 -7.43 3.73
CA THR A 81 33.00 -6.16 4.23
C THR A 81 34.01 -5.02 4.29
N SER A 82 35.30 -5.33 4.40
CA SER A 82 36.38 -4.31 4.44
C SER A 82 36.54 -3.57 3.10
N LYS A 83 36.02 -4.13 2.02
CA LYS A 83 36.09 -3.59 0.66
C LYS A 83 34.76 -3.01 0.19
N HIS A 84 33.80 -2.89 1.07
CA HIS A 84 32.49 -2.31 0.73
C HIS A 84 32.64 -0.86 0.26
N VAL A 85 31.79 -0.49 -0.69
CA VAL A 85 31.63 0.90 -1.12
C VAL A 85 31.08 1.70 0.06
N PRO A 86 31.70 2.82 0.47
CA PRO A 86 31.20 3.62 1.55
C PRO A 86 29.83 4.25 1.18
N PHE A 87 29.03 4.58 2.18
CA PHE A 87 27.70 5.16 1.97
C PHE A 87 27.74 6.57 1.35
N THR A 88 28.88 7.24 1.33
CA THR A 88 29.10 8.57 0.75
C THR A 88 30.56 8.72 0.34
N GLY A 89 30.85 9.71 -0.51
CA GLY A 89 32.20 10.18 -0.78
C GLY A 89 32.85 9.69 -2.07
N TRP A 90 32.35 8.63 -2.70
CA TRP A 90 32.85 8.26 -4.03
C TRP A 90 32.01 8.90 -5.14
N PRO A 91 32.62 9.22 -6.29
CA PRO A 91 31.86 9.55 -7.49
C PRO A 91 30.95 8.37 -7.91
N THR A 92 29.76 8.66 -8.40
CA THR A 92 28.78 7.63 -8.82
C THR A 92 29.34 6.69 -9.89
N ASP A 93 30.16 7.20 -10.81
CA ASP A 93 30.81 6.42 -11.87
C ASP A 93 31.80 5.41 -11.29
N LYS A 94 32.50 5.76 -10.20
CA LYS A 94 33.39 4.84 -9.51
C LYS A 94 32.60 3.71 -8.83
N VAL A 95 31.42 4.03 -8.26
CA VAL A 95 30.54 3.02 -7.67
C VAL A 95 30.02 2.06 -8.73
N LEU A 96 29.58 2.59 -9.88
CA LEU A 96 29.14 1.78 -11.01
C LEU A 96 30.26 0.87 -11.55
N SER A 97 31.47 1.40 -11.69
CA SER A 97 32.64 0.61 -12.07
C SER A 97 32.92 -0.53 -11.09
N ARG A 98 32.78 -0.25 -9.77
CA ARG A 98 32.91 -1.26 -8.73
C ARG A 98 31.84 -2.34 -8.80
N LEU A 99 30.60 -1.96 -9.08
CA LEU A 99 29.51 -2.92 -9.32
C LEU A 99 29.85 -3.85 -10.48
N LYS A 100 30.29 -3.30 -11.63
CA LYS A 100 30.70 -4.09 -12.81
C LYS A 100 31.86 -5.03 -12.48
N GLU A 101 32.90 -4.57 -11.79
CA GLU A 101 34.03 -5.39 -11.36
C GLU A 101 33.57 -6.57 -10.48
N ASN A 102 32.67 -6.32 -9.54
CA ASN A 102 32.14 -7.36 -8.67
C ASN A 102 31.33 -8.41 -9.45
N MET A 103 30.49 -7.97 -10.38
CA MET A 103 29.74 -8.87 -11.27
C MET A 103 30.66 -9.72 -12.13
N GLU A 104 31.63 -9.11 -12.82
CA GLU A 104 32.60 -9.81 -13.67
C GLU A 104 33.45 -10.83 -12.90
N ARG A 105 33.80 -10.49 -11.65
CA ARG A 105 34.55 -11.41 -10.77
C ARG A 105 33.74 -12.63 -10.37
N LEU A 106 32.44 -12.47 -10.10
CA LEU A 106 31.54 -13.54 -9.72
C LEU A 106 31.09 -14.35 -10.93
N GLY A 107 30.95 -13.70 -12.09
CA GLY A 107 30.42 -14.29 -13.32
C GLY A 107 28.95 -14.69 -13.22
N GLY A 108 28.45 -15.34 -14.26
CA GLY A 108 27.09 -15.86 -14.28
C GLY A 108 26.00 -14.82 -14.51
N VAL A 109 24.79 -15.10 -14.05
CA VAL A 109 23.62 -14.24 -14.20
C VAL A 109 23.26 -13.56 -12.89
N HIS A 110 23.13 -12.23 -12.94
CA HIS A 110 22.73 -11.40 -11.82
C HIS A 110 21.30 -10.91 -12.01
N VAL A 111 20.41 -11.24 -11.08
CA VAL A 111 19.01 -10.77 -11.08
C VAL A 111 18.87 -9.70 -10.01
N PHE A 112 18.63 -8.46 -10.42
CA PHE A 112 18.40 -7.32 -9.52
C PHE A 112 16.94 -7.07 -9.39
N VAL A 113 16.40 -7.25 -8.19
CA VAL A 113 15.00 -6.96 -7.84
C VAL A 113 14.94 -5.60 -7.18
N LEU A 114 14.28 -4.65 -7.83
CA LEU A 114 14.05 -3.30 -7.34
C LEU A 114 12.59 -3.19 -6.89
N ASP A 115 12.36 -3.40 -5.60
CA ASP A 115 11.01 -3.33 -5.03
C ASP A 115 10.62 -1.87 -4.75
N GLU A 116 9.35 -1.52 -5.03
CA GLU A 116 8.81 -0.17 -4.93
C GLU A 116 9.60 0.86 -5.77
N ILE A 117 9.99 0.45 -6.99
CA ILE A 117 10.83 1.24 -7.91
C ILE A 117 10.22 2.61 -8.26
N ASP A 118 8.90 2.74 -8.23
CA ASP A 118 8.19 3.99 -8.47
C ASP A 118 8.53 5.08 -7.44
N HIS A 119 8.83 4.71 -6.19
CA HIS A 119 9.30 5.66 -5.17
C HIS A 119 10.64 6.30 -5.55
N LEU A 120 11.56 5.50 -6.07
CA LEU A 120 12.86 5.97 -6.52
C LEU A 120 12.72 6.96 -7.68
N VAL A 121 11.93 6.58 -8.70
CA VAL A 121 11.73 7.40 -9.91
C VAL A 121 10.97 8.69 -9.60
N LYS A 122 9.92 8.65 -8.79
CA LYS A 122 9.16 9.85 -8.39
C LYS A 122 10.00 10.87 -7.61
N ARG A 123 10.99 10.42 -6.83
CA ARG A 123 11.83 11.31 -6.02
C ARG A 123 13.06 11.84 -6.75
N HIS A 124 13.70 11.02 -7.56
CA HIS A 124 15.03 11.31 -8.11
C HIS A 124 15.11 11.19 -9.63
N GLY A 125 13.97 10.94 -10.30
CA GLY A 125 13.94 10.67 -11.73
C GLY A 125 14.46 9.26 -12.07
N ASP A 126 14.51 8.97 -13.35
CA ASP A 126 14.85 7.65 -13.89
C ASP A 126 16.33 7.49 -14.28
N ASP A 127 17.17 8.50 -14.03
CA ASP A 127 18.61 8.53 -14.37
C ASP A 127 19.40 7.31 -13.87
N ILE A 128 18.94 6.67 -12.77
CA ILE A 128 19.60 5.49 -12.23
C ILE A 128 19.35 4.25 -13.08
N LEU A 129 18.18 4.18 -13.71
CA LEU A 129 17.78 2.99 -14.46
C LEU A 129 18.55 2.86 -15.78
N TYR A 130 18.96 4.00 -16.37
CA TYR A 130 19.73 3.98 -17.60
C TYR A 130 21.03 3.20 -17.51
N PRO A 131 21.96 3.47 -16.54
CA PRO A 131 23.17 2.69 -16.43
C PRO A 131 22.93 1.22 -16.06
N LEU A 132 21.90 0.91 -15.25
CA LEU A 132 21.55 -0.46 -14.87
C LEU A 132 21.05 -1.27 -16.08
N THR A 133 20.12 -0.71 -16.88
CA THR A 133 19.60 -1.37 -18.09
C THR A 133 20.64 -1.48 -19.20
N SER A 134 21.75 -0.75 -19.09
CA SER A 134 22.84 -0.76 -20.07
C SER A 134 23.99 -1.69 -19.69
N LEU A 135 23.99 -2.28 -18.47
CA LEU A 135 25.10 -3.11 -17.96
C LEU A 135 25.52 -4.22 -18.93
N ASN A 136 24.56 -4.90 -19.54
CA ASN A 136 24.83 -6.02 -20.46
C ASN A 136 25.67 -5.66 -21.69
N TYR A 137 25.74 -4.38 -22.09
CA TYR A 137 26.60 -3.94 -23.20
C TYR A 137 28.10 -3.90 -22.81
N GLU A 138 28.39 -3.78 -21.53
CA GLU A 138 29.75 -3.62 -21.00
C GLU A 138 30.28 -4.90 -20.33
N LEU A 139 29.38 -5.80 -19.90
CA LEU A 139 29.73 -7.05 -19.23
C LEU A 139 30.17 -8.12 -20.24
N ARG A 140 31.23 -8.87 -19.92
CA ARG A 140 31.80 -9.94 -20.75
C ARG A 140 31.45 -11.33 -20.24
N ASN A 141 31.78 -11.60 -18.96
CA ASN A 141 31.62 -12.90 -18.32
C ASN A 141 30.35 -13.03 -17.49
N SER A 142 29.64 -11.93 -17.30
CA SER A 142 28.41 -11.88 -16.53
C SER A 142 27.25 -11.30 -17.32
N ARG A 143 26.05 -11.54 -16.85
CA ARG A 143 24.79 -11.04 -17.44
C ARG A 143 23.91 -10.45 -16.35
N CYS A 144 23.06 -9.51 -16.70
CA CYS A 144 22.17 -8.82 -15.74
C CYS A 144 20.74 -8.80 -16.25
N CYS A 145 19.82 -9.09 -15.35
CA CYS A 145 18.37 -8.88 -15.54
C CYS A 145 17.85 -8.03 -14.40
N ILE A 146 16.91 -7.12 -14.69
CA ILE A 146 16.27 -6.24 -13.72
C ILE A 146 14.80 -6.60 -13.62
N ILE A 147 14.33 -6.79 -12.39
CA ILE A 147 12.92 -6.95 -12.06
C ILE A 147 12.49 -5.71 -11.27
N GLY A 148 11.69 -4.85 -11.89
CA GLY A 148 11.06 -3.72 -11.21
C GLY A 148 9.72 -4.12 -10.63
N ILE A 149 9.47 -3.84 -9.35
CA ILE A 149 8.16 -4.07 -8.73
C ILE A 149 7.56 -2.71 -8.39
N THR A 150 6.33 -2.47 -8.86
CA THR A 150 5.63 -1.20 -8.63
C THR A 150 4.17 -1.42 -8.24
N ASN A 151 3.63 -0.45 -7.50
CA ASN A 151 2.22 -0.35 -7.20
C ASN A 151 1.50 0.66 -8.13
N ASP A 152 2.24 1.38 -8.96
CA ASP A 152 1.73 2.38 -9.88
C ASP A 152 1.53 1.78 -11.28
N LEU A 153 0.27 1.71 -11.74
CA LEU A 153 -0.07 1.17 -13.05
C LEU A 153 0.44 2.05 -14.21
N ASN A 154 0.70 3.33 -13.95
CA ASN A 154 1.20 4.29 -14.93
C ASN A 154 2.71 4.52 -14.77
N PHE A 155 3.43 3.60 -14.13
CA PHE A 155 4.86 3.75 -13.85
C PHE A 155 5.69 3.99 -15.11
N THR A 156 5.38 3.32 -16.22
CA THR A 156 6.08 3.49 -17.50
C THR A 156 5.98 4.91 -18.06
N ASP A 157 4.90 5.64 -17.76
CA ASP A 157 4.70 7.02 -18.20
C ASP A 157 5.67 8.00 -17.51
N LEU A 158 6.27 7.57 -16.39
CA LEU A 158 7.26 8.34 -15.65
C LEU A 158 8.69 8.16 -16.19
N LEU A 159 8.91 7.24 -17.12
CA LEU A 159 10.21 6.86 -17.63
C LEU A 159 10.51 7.52 -18.99
N ASP A 160 11.78 7.85 -19.22
CA ASP A 160 12.26 8.14 -20.58
C ASP A 160 11.97 6.94 -21.51
N ALA A 161 11.54 7.22 -22.75
CA ALA A 161 11.14 6.18 -23.71
C ALA A 161 12.22 5.10 -23.93
N ARG A 162 13.50 5.47 -23.83
CA ARG A 162 14.63 4.54 -23.99
C ARG A 162 14.76 3.59 -22.79
N ILE A 163 14.47 4.08 -21.59
CA ILE A 163 14.49 3.29 -20.36
C ILE A 163 13.26 2.38 -20.33
N ALA A 164 12.09 2.94 -20.62
CA ALA A 164 10.84 2.20 -20.70
C ALA A 164 10.94 1.00 -21.66
N SER A 165 11.50 1.20 -22.85
CA SER A 165 11.71 0.13 -23.85
C SER A 165 12.69 -0.95 -23.40
N ARG A 166 13.67 -0.63 -22.53
CA ARG A 166 14.65 -1.61 -22.06
C ARG A 166 14.22 -2.33 -20.79
N LEU A 167 13.50 -1.64 -19.91
CA LEU A 167 13.04 -2.16 -18.64
C LEU A 167 11.72 -2.93 -18.76
N GLY A 168 10.78 -2.42 -19.56
CA GLY A 168 9.47 -3.01 -19.83
C GLY A 168 9.50 -3.96 -21.02
N SER A 169 10.52 -4.82 -21.13
CA SER A 169 10.55 -5.87 -22.16
C SER A 169 9.44 -6.89 -21.95
N GLU A 170 9.08 -7.13 -20.68
CA GLU A 170 7.92 -7.91 -20.26
C GLU A 170 7.22 -7.25 -19.08
N ASP A 171 5.90 -7.18 -19.17
CA ASP A 171 5.03 -6.62 -18.15
C ASP A 171 4.15 -7.73 -17.56
N ILE A 172 4.20 -7.91 -16.23
CA ILE A 172 3.40 -8.91 -15.53
C ILE A 172 2.48 -8.20 -14.54
N ALA A 173 1.18 -8.22 -14.83
CA ALA A 173 0.18 -7.67 -13.93
C ALA A 173 -0.29 -8.72 -12.92
N PHE A 174 -0.20 -8.39 -11.63
CA PHE A 174 -0.72 -9.20 -10.55
C PHE A 174 -2.16 -8.81 -10.26
N SER A 175 -3.07 -9.74 -10.47
CA SER A 175 -4.50 -9.57 -10.22
C SER A 175 -4.83 -9.71 -8.74
N PRO A 176 -5.87 -9.02 -8.24
CA PRO A 176 -6.39 -9.24 -6.89
C PRO A 176 -6.73 -10.71 -6.64
N TYR A 177 -6.40 -11.20 -5.47
CA TYR A 177 -6.76 -12.56 -5.07
C TYR A 177 -8.28 -12.71 -4.93
N ASN A 178 -8.80 -13.83 -5.39
CA ASN A 178 -10.18 -14.23 -5.09
C ASN A 178 -10.28 -14.85 -3.68
N ALA A 179 -11.51 -15.02 -3.18
CA ALA A 179 -11.75 -15.55 -1.84
C ALA A 179 -11.13 -16.94 -1.61
N GLN A 180 -11.14 -17.82 -2.63
CA GLN A 180 -10.57 -19.16 -2.52
C GLN A 180 -9.04 -19.12 -2.40
N GLN A 181 -8.37 -18.28 -3.18
CA GLN A 181 -6.92 -18.11 -3.10
C GLN A 181 -6.48 -17.54 -1.74
N ILE A 182 -7.25 -16.60 -1.20
CA ILE A 182 -6.99 -16.06 0.14
C ILE A 182 -7.25 -17.14 1.20
N GLU A 183 -8.30 -17.96 1.04
CA GLU A 183 -8.58 -19.09 1.95
C GLU A 183 -7.39 -20.06 1.99
N ASP A 184 -6.85 -20.44 0.82
CA ASP A 184 -5.69 -21.34 0.73
C ASP A 184 -4.44 -20.73 1.39
N ILE A 185 -4.20 -19.41 1.19
CA ILE A 185 -3.09 -18.69 1.84
C ILE A 185 -3.27 -18.68 3.37
N LEU A 186 -4.48 -18.36 3.85
CA LEU A 186 -4.78 -18.31 5.27
C LEU A 186 -4.65 -19.70 5.92
N ALA A 187 -5.12 -20.76 5.26
CA ALA A 187 -5.00 -22.13 5.75
C ALA A 187 -3.53 -22.51 5.95
N GLN A 188 -2.68 -22.32 4.92
CA GLN A 188 -1.25 -22.61 5.03
C GLN A 188 -0.56 -21.81 6.16
N ARG A 189 -0.96 -20.56 6.37
CA ARG A 189 -0.39 -19.73 7.43
C ARG A 189 -0.92 -20.10 8.81
N ALA A 190 -2.18 -20.52 8.90
CA ALA A 190 -2.77 -21.04 10.13
C ALA A 190 -2.07 -22.32 10.58
N ASP A 191 -1.89 -23.29 9.67
CA ASP A 191 -1.19 -24.54 9.94
C ASP A 191 0.27 -24.31 10.44
N ALA A 192 0.94 -23.26 9.93
CA ALA A 192 2.29 -22.94 10.32
C ALA A 192 2.41 -22.16 11.65
N GLY A 193 1.37 -21.40 12.03
CA GLY A 193 1.47 -20.43 13.14
C GLY A 193 0.43 -20.52 14.24
N ILE A 194 -0.63 -21.32 14.07
CA ILE A 194 -1.72 -21.46 15.02
C ILE A 194 -1.81 -22.94 15.45
N ARG A 195 -2.06 -23.20 16.72
CA ARG A 195 -2.26 -24.58 17.21
C ARG A 195 -3.47 -25.21 16.52
N GLU A 196 -3.35 -26.50 16.19
CA GLU A 196 -4.44 -27.26 15.60
C GLU A 196 -5.68 -27.24 16.50
N GLY A 197 -6.85 -27.09 15.90
CA GLY A 197 -8.14 -27.08 16.59
C GLY A 197 -8.53 -25.76 17.26
N VAL A 198 -7.69 -24.72 17.26
CA VAL A 198 -8.01 -23.41 17.85
C VAL A 198 -9.00 -22.61 17.00
N LEU A 199 -8.94 -22.72 15.68
CA LEU A 199 -9.85 -22.02 14.78
C LEU A 199 -11.15 -22.82 14.59
N LYS A 200 -12.30 -22.23 14.93
CA LYS A 200 -13.60 -22.80 14.62
C LYS A 200 -13.86 -22.80 13.12
N GLU A 201 -14.71 -23.72 12.68
CA GLU A 201 -15.16 -23.77 11.28
C GLU A 201 -15.75 -22.42 10.84
N GLY A 202 -15.42 -22.00 9.62
CA GLY A 202 -15.89 -20.74 9.03
C GLY A 202 -15.04 -19.52 9.32
N VAL A 203 -14.10 -19.54 10.27
CA VAL A 203 -13.22 -18.39 10.61
C VAL A 203 -12.38 -18.00 9.38
N ILE A 204 -11.66 -18.96 8.78
CA ILE A 204 -10.82 -18.71 7.61
C ILE A 204 -11.67 -18.23 6.43
N LYS A 205 -12.82 -18.88 6.20
CA LYS A 205 -13.76 -18.51 5.13
C LYS A 205 -14.29 -17.07 5.27
N LEU A 206 -14.62 -16.66 6.50
CA LEU A 206 -15.08 -15.30 6.74
C LEU A 206 -13.93 -14.28 6.52
N CYS A 207 -12.74 -14.57 7.02
CA CYS A 207 -11.57 -13.69 6.81
C CYS A 207 -11.28 -13.53 5.31
N SER A 208 -11.29 -14.63 4.55
CA SER A 208 -11.03 -14.60 3.11
C SER A 208 -12.11 -13.86 2.33
N ALA A 209 -13.39 -14.05 2.66
CA ALA A 209 -14.49 -13.35 2.04
C ALA A 209 -14.45 -11.84 2.27
N LEU A 210 -14.16 -11.41 3.51
CA LEU A 210 -14.03 -9.99 3.85
C LEU A 210 -12.86 -9.34 3.11
N ALA A 211 -11.70 -9.97 3.08
CA ALA A 211 -10.53 -9.44 2.39
C ALA A 211 -10.70 -9.40 0.87
N ALA A 212 -11.38 -10.40 0.28
CA ALA A 212 -11.68 -10.41 -1.15
C ALA A 212 -12.66 -9.28 -1.55
N GLN A 213 -13.62 -8.93 -0.68
CA GLN A 213 -14.52 -7.80 -0.90
C GLN A 213 -13.83 -6.45 -0.82
N GLU A 214 -12.77 -6.32 -0.01
CA GLU A 214 -12.10 -5.04 0.20
C GLU A 214 -11.03 -4.74 -0.85
N HIS A 215 -10.48 -5.62 -1.61
CA HIS A 215 -9.50 -5.39 -2.72
C HIS A 215 -8.67 -6.63 -3.02
N GLY A 216 -8.96 -7.79 -2.44
CA GLY A 216 -8.21 -9.03 -2.66
C GLY A 216 -6.78 -8.99 -2.09
N ASP A 217 -6.56 -8.23 -1.00
CA ASP A 217 -5.26 -8.09 -0.33
C ASP A 217 -5.04 -9.20 0.70
N ALA A 218 -4.07 -10.08 0.45
CA ALA A 218 -3.72 -11.18 1.34
C ALA A 218 -3.12 -10.68 2.69
N ARG A 219 -2.44 -9.54 2.73
CA ARG A 219 -1.90 -8.97 3.99
C ARG A 219 -3.05 -8.58 4.90
N ARG A 220 -4.11 -7.97 4.34
CA ARG A 220 -5.30 -7.59 5.07
C ARG A 220 -6.00 -8.81 5.70
N ALA A 221 -6.09 -9.90 4.94
CA ALA A 221 -6.65 -11.15 5.43
C ALA A 221 -5.84 -11.74 6.60
N LEU A 222 -4.51 -11.72 6.50
CA LEU A 222 -3.61 -12.16 7.55
C LEU A 222 -3.70 -11.28 8.80
N ASP A 223 -3.78 -9.95 8.63
CA ASP A 223 -3.95 -9.02 9.74
C ASP A 223 -5.29 -9.24 10.45
N LEU A 224 -6.37 -9.46 9.69
CA LEU A 224 -7.68 -9.76 10.24
C LEU A 224 -7.66 -11.04 11.09
N MET A 225 -7.07 -12.11 10.57
CA MET A 225 -6.92 -13.38 11.30
C MET A 225 -6.05 -13.20 12.55
N ARG A 226 -4.92 -12.49 12.45
CA ARG A 226 -4.01 -12.21 13.58
C ARG A 226 -4.72 -11.44 14.69
N VAL A 227 -5.48 -10.40 14.33
CA VAL A 227 -6.21 -9.60 15.32
C VAL A 227 -7.37 -10.41 15.93
N ALA A 228 -8.04 -11.28 15.15
CA ALA A 228 -9.09 -12.17 15.67
C ALA A 228 -8.54 -13.17 16.72
N VAL A 229 -7.37 -13.76 16.47
CA VAL A 229 -6.68 -14.63 17.43
C VAL A 229 -6.32 -13.85 18.71
N ASN A 230 -5.75 -12.66 18.56
CA ASN A 230 -5.41 -11.81 19.71
C ASN A 230 -6.67 -11.43 20.56
N LYS A 231 -7.82 -11.20 19.89
CA LYS A 231 -9.07 -10.89 20.60
C LYS A 231 -9.57 -12.08 21.42
N ALA A 232 -9.47 -13.30 20.89
CA ALA A 232 -9.82 -14.51 21.64
C ALA A 232 -8.91 -14.68 22.86
N ASP A 233 -7.59 -14.49 22.68
CA ASP A 233 -6.60 -14.60 23.75
C ASP A 233 -6.86 -13.57 24.86
N VAL A 234 -7.10 -12.30 24.53
CA VAL A 234 -7.43 -11.24 25.50
C VAL A 234 -8.73 -11.52 26.24
N ASN A 235 -9.72 -12.11 25.58
CA ASN A 235 -10.99 -12.50 26.22
C ASN A 235 -10.87 -13.76 27.10
N GLY A 236 -9.77 -14.50 26.99
CA GLY A 236 -9.58 -15.79 27.66
C GLY A 236 -10.32 -16.95 26.99
N ASP A 237 -10.69 -16.80 25.72
CA ASP A 237 -11.38 -17.84 24.94
C ASP A 237 -10.37 -18.84 24.37
N GLU A 238 -10.61 -20.14 24.56
CA GLU A 238 -9.75 -21.21 24.04
C GLU A 238 -9.88 -21.36 22.52
N LEU A 239 -11.00 -20.94 21.95
CA LEU A 239 -11.34 -21.11 20.53
C LEU A 239 -11.66 -19.78 19.86
N VAL A 240 -11.09 -19.57 18.69
CA VAL A 240 -11.37 -18.40 17.83
C VAL A 240 -12.63 -18.65 17.01
N GLY A 241 -13.67 -17.83 17.21
CA GLY A 241 -14.94 -17.91 16.49
C GLY A 241 -15.17 -16.73 15.54
N ILE A 242 -16.30 -16.79 14.85
CA ILE A 242 -16.75 -15.73 13.90
C ILE A 242 -16.91 -14.37 14.60
N GLU A 243 -17.32 -14.38 15.87
CA GLU A 243 -17.44 -13.19 16.72
C GLU A 243 -16.10 -12.43 16.86
N HIS A 244 -14.99 -13.17 17.04
CA HIS A 244 -13.66 -12.58 17.13
C HIS A 244 -13.21 -11.96 15.81
N VAL A 245 -13.57 -12.55 14.66
CA VAL A 245 -13.32 -11.98 13.34
C VAL A 245 -14.07 -10.65 13.16
N ARG A 246 -15.33 -10.58 13.61
CA ARG A 246 -16.10 -9.33 13.56
C ARG A 246 -15.53 -8.24 14.47
N MET A 247 -15.10 -8.63 15.68
CA MET A 247 -14.40 -7.72 16.60
C MET A 247 -13.08 -7.22 15.98
N ALA A 248 -12.33 -8.10 15.34
CA ALA A 248 -11.09 -7.76 14.64
C ALA A 248 -11.34 -6.80 13.46
N GLN A 249 -12.37 -7.05 12.67
CA GLN A 249 -12.77 -6.14 11.56
C GLN A 249 -13.08 -4.74 12.09
N ASN A 250 -13.89 -4.65 13.15
CA ASN A 250 -14.22 -3.39 13.77
C ASN A 250 -12.98 -2.66 14.32
N GLN A 251 -12.08 -3.39 14.95
CA GLN A 251 -10.82 -2.83 15.47
C GLN A 251 -9.95 -2.28 14.35
N LEU A 252 -9.73 -3.04 13.29
CA LEU A 252 -8.92 -2.60 12.15
C LEU A 252 -9.51 -1.37 11.45
N GLN A 253 -10.84 -1.30 11.30
CA GLN A 253 -11.51 -0.12 10.77
C GLN A 253 -11.33 1.09 11.70
N PHE A 254 -11.47 0.89 13.01
CA PHE A 254 -11.24 1.95 13.99
C PHE A 254 -9.80 2.46 13.94
N ASP A 255 -8.82 1.55 13.93
CA ASP A 255 -7.40 1.90 13.91
C ASP A 255 -7.00 2.66 12.62
N GLN A 256 -7.66 2.38 11.49
CA GLN A 256 -7.43 3.10 10.23
C GLN A 256 -8.06 4.49 10.23
N MET A 257 -9.28 4.64 10.75
CA MET A 257 -9.99 5.91 10.70
C MET A 257 -9.57 6.89 11.79
N THR A 258 -9.15 6.40 12.94
CA THR A 258 -8.76 7.25 14.08
C THR A 258 -7.66 8.26 13.73
N PRO A 259 -6.52 7.90 13.13
CA PRO A 259 -5.48 8.88 12.78
C PRO A 259 -5.95 9.86 11.69
N VAL A 260 -6.79 9.42 10.76
CA VAL A 260 -7.33 10.28 9.70
C VAL A 260 -8.25 11.36 10.31
N ILE A 261 -9.22 10.96 11.14
CA ILE A 261 -10.16 11.88 11.80
C ILE A 261 -9.42 12.80 12.78
N SER A 262 -8.50 12.26 13.56
CA SER A 262 -7.71 13.03 14.53
C SER A 262 -6.84 14.08 13.86
N GLY A 263 -6.25 13.75 12.72
CA GLY A 263 -5.38 14.64 11.94
C GLY A 263 -6.09 15.74 11.15
N LEU A 264 -7.43 15.74 11.09
CA LEU A 264 -8.18 16.76 10.37
C LEU A 264 -7.97 18.15 10.98
N PRO A 265 -7.76 19.20 10.18
CA PRO A 265 -7.84 20.59 10.62
C PRO A 265 -9.20 20.91 11.24
N PHE A 266 -9.24 21.85 12.18
CA PHE A 266 -10.44 22.19 12.96
C PHE A 266 -11.70 22.44 12.10
N HIS A 267 -11.60 23.27 11.06
CA HIS A 267 -12.73 23.52 10.16
C HIS A 267 -13.20 22.28 9.39
N GLN A 268 -12.30 21.35 9.07
CA GLN A 268 -12.67 20.09 8.43
C GLN A 268 -13.41 19.16 9.42
N LYS A 269 -13.01 19.15 10.70
CA LYS A 269 -13.74 18.47 11.78
C LYS A 269 -15.15 19.05 11.95
N LEU A 270 -15.31 20.38 11.90
CA LEU A 270 -16.62 21.03 11.97
C LEU A 270 -17.52 20.66 10.79
N VAL A 271 -16.98 20.60 9.57
CA VAL A 271 -17.75 20.19 8.39
C VAL A 271 -18.14 18.71 8.48
N LEU A 272 -17.24 17.84 8.87
CA LEU A 272 -17.54 16.41 9.09
C LEU A 272 -18.59 16.24 10.18
N TYR A 273 -18.47 16.95 11.29
CA TYR A 273 -19.47 16.97 12.36
C TYR A 273 -20.86 17.43 11.87
N SER A 274 -20.90 18.46 11.02
CA SER A 274 -22.15 18.95 10.43
C SER A 274 -22.82 17.92 9.52
N ILE A 275 -22.04 17.11 8.80
CA ILE A 275 -22.58 16.00 7.99
C ILE A 275 -23.18 14.93 8.90
N LEU A 276 -22.47 14.54 9.96
CA LEU A 276 -22.92 13.53 10.92
C LEU A 276 -24.18 13.98 11.69
N LEU A 277 -24.30 15.26 12.02
CA LEU A 277 -25.50 15.82 12.63
C LEU A 277 -26.71 15.70 11.73
N ASN A 278 -26.57 15.95 10.43
CA ASN A 278 -27.68 15.76 9.48
C ASN A 278 -28.09 14.27 9.42
N GLU A 279 -27.14 13.36 9.42
CA GLU A 279 -27.44 11.91 9.40
C GLU A 279 -28.12 11.44 10.69
N THR A 280 -27.70 11.94 11.87
CA THR A 280 -28.37 11.62 13.15
C THR A 280 -29.80 12.15 13.19
N ASN A 281 -30.08 13.23 12.49
CA ASN A 281 -31.44 13.76 12.32
C ASN A 281 -32.27 13.06 11.22
N GLY A 282 -31.77 11.95 10.66
CA GLY A 282 -32.44 11.14 9.66
C GLY A 282 -32.32 11.67 8.22
N LEU A 283 -31.55 12.72 7.99
CA LEU A 283 -31.32 13.31 6.67
C LEU A 283 -30.17 12.57 5.97
N THR A 284 -30.48 11.86 4.92
CA THR A 284 -29.51 11.21 4.03
C THR A 284 -29.39 11.96 2.72
N ASN A 285 -28.30 11.83 2.00
CA ASN A 285 -28.06 12.51 0.72
C ASN A 285 -28.16 14.05 0.83
N VAL A 286 -27.47 14.60 1.81
CA VAL A 286 -27.52 16.03 2.14
C VAL A 286 -26.82 16.85 1.06
N SER A 287 -27.34 18.01 0.71
CA SER A 287 -26.72 18.93 -0.25
C SER A 287 -25.62 19.77 0.41
N SER A 288 -24.68 20.26 -0.40
CA SER A 288 -23.60 21.16 0.09
C SER A 288 -24.15 22.42 0.77
N GLY A 289 -25.34 22.92 0.36
CA GLY A 289 -26.00 24.08 0.97
C GLY A 289 -26.55 23.79 2.37
N GLU A 290 -27.17 22.62 2.55
CA GLU A 290 -27.69 22.18 3.85
C GLU A 290 -26.53 21.94 4.84
N ILE A 291 -25.45 21.32 4.37
CA ILE A 291 -24.22 21.15 5.18
C ILE A 291 -23.66 22.51 5.58
N TYR A 292 -23.61 23.48 4.66
CA TYR A 292 -23.11 24.82 4.95
C TYR A 292 -23.93 25.53 6.03
N SER A 293 -25.26 25.43 6.00
CA SER A 293 -26.13 26.00 7.01
C SER A 293 -25.89 25.43 8.41
N VAL A 294 -25.73 24.08 8.51
CA VAL A 294 -25.42 23.44 9.78
C VAL A 294 -23.99 23.76 10.23
N TYR A 295 -23.04 23.85 9.30
CA TYR A 295 -21.67 24.26 9.59
C TYR A 295 -21.60 25.70 10.14
N GLN A 296 -22.39 26.66 9.62
CA GLN A 296 -22.45 28.01 10.17
C GLN A 296 -22.96 27.99 11.62
N MET A 297 -24.03 27.24 11.90
CA MET A 297 -24.52 27.04 13.27
C MET A 297 -23.43 26.43 14.19
N THR A 298 -22.68 25.45 13.71
CA THR A 298 -21.60 24.83 14.51
C THR A 298 -20.45 25.80 14.74
N CYS A 299 -20.11 26.66 13.78
CA CYS A 299 -19.11 27.73 13.94
C CYS A 299 -19.57 28.77 14.96
N ASP A 300 -20.84 29.20 14.93
CA ASP A 300 -21.39 30.13 15.91
C ASP A 300 -21.32 29.57 17.34
N ASN A 301 -21.65 28.29 17.51
CA ASN A 301 -21.51 27.57 18.78
C ASN A 301 -20.05 27.46 19.26
N ALA A 302 -19.11 27.40 18.32
CA ALA A 302 -17.68 27.38 18.58
C ALA A 302 -17.05 28.75 18.81
N ALA A 303 -17.82 29.83 18.60
CA ALA A 303 -17.33 31.23 18.55
C ALA A 303 -16.18 31.42 17.52
N VAL A 304 -16.28 30.73 16.37
CA VAL A 304 -15.27 30.73 15.30
C VAL A 304 -15.89 31.32 14.03
N THR A 305 -15.11 32.11 13.31
CA THR A 305 -15.57 32.70 12.03
C THR A 305 -15.71 31.61 10.98
N PRO A 306 -16.92 31.45 10.36
CA PRO A 306 -17.12 30.43 9.33
C PRO A 306 -16.32 30.74 8.06
N LEU A 307 -15.85 29.70 7.41
CA LEU A 307 -15.27 29.80 6.06
C LEU A 307 -16.33 30.15 5.04
N VAL A 308 -15.93 30.80 3.94
CA VAL A 308 -16.82 31.09 2.84
C VAL A 308 -17.30 29.80 2.14
N SER A 309 -18.53 29.81 1.60
CA SER A 309 -19.15 28.63 0.97
C SER A 309 -18.28 27.95 -0.10
N ARG A 310 -17.48 28.73 -0.86
CA ARG A 310 -16.57 28.18 -1.87
C ARG A 310 -15.47 27.31 -1.23
N SER A 311 -14.96 27.69 -0.07
CA SER A 311 -13.93 26.93 0.66
C SER A 311 -14.48 25.60 1.18
N ILE A 312 -15.77 25.55 1.54
CA ILE A 312 -16.42 24.32 1.98
C ILE A 312 -16.47 23.28 0.86
N GLY A 313 -16.62 23.69 -0.40
CA GLY A 313 -16.51 22.78 -1.54
C GLY A 313 -15.16 22.08 -1.63
N ASN A 314 -14.07 22.76 -1.28
CA ASN A 314 -12.73 22.16 -1.23
C ASN A 314 -12.58 21.21 -0.01
N VAL A 315 -13.16 21.59 1.13
CA VAL A 315 -13.19 20.73 2.33
C VAL A 315 -13.95 19.43 2.03
N ILE A 316 -15.11 19.51 1.42
CA ILE A 316 -15.91 18.34 1.02
C ILE A 316 -15.10 17.43 0.08
N LYS A 317 -14.43 17.99 -0.94
CA LYS A 317 -13.55 17.20 -1.83
C LYS A 317 -12.40 16.53 -1.08
N ASN A 318 -11.82 17.21 -0.11
CA ASN A 318 -10.75 16.63 0.71
C ASN A 318 -11.29 15.49 1.60
N LEU A 319 -12.43 15.67 2.26
CA LEU A 319 -13.05 14.60 3.05
C LEU A 319 -13.45 13.38 2.18
N ASP A 320 -13.90 13.61 0.95
CA ASP A 320 -14.19 12.57 -0.04
C ASP A 320 -12.90 11.81 -0.44
N SER A 321 -11.82 12.53 -0.74
CA SER A 321 -10.52 11.93 -1.06
C SER A 321 -9.91 11.14 0.09
N LEU A 322 -10.24 11.48 1.35
CA LEU A 322 -9.86 10.75 2.55
C LEU A 322 -10.79 9.54 2.84
N GLY A 323 -11.83 9.33 2.03
CA GLY A 323 -12.77 8.23 2.20
C GLY A 323 -13.70 8.36 3.41
N LEU A 324 -13.81 9.54 4.02
CA LEU A 324 -14.70 9.80 5.16
C LEU A 324 -16.15 10.05 4.74
N ILE A 325 -16.34 10.51 3.51
CA ILE A 325 -17.65 10.78 2.90
C ILE A 325 -17.67 10.29 1.45
N THR A 326 -18.87 10.15 0.87
CA THR A 326 -19.05 10.00 -0.58
C THR A 326 -19.84 11.15 -1.14
N THR A 327 -19.42 11.65 -2.31
CA THR A 327 -20.12 12.70 -3.02
C THR A 327 -20.66 12.15 -4.35
N LYS A 328 -21.99 12.29 -4.57
CA LYS A 328 -22.64 11.99 -5.84
C LYS A 328 -23.18 13.26 -6.47
N THR A 329 -22.69 13.61 -7.65
CA THR A 329 -23.20 14.77 -8.39
C THR A 329 -24.52 14.41 -9.05
N THR A 330 -25.60 15.11 -8.69
CA THR A 330 -26.92 15.01 -9.30
C THR A 330 -27.18 16.26 -10.15
N SER A 331 -27.65 16.07 -11.38
CA SER A 331 -28.10 17.19 -12.23
C SER A 331 -29.51 17.56 -11.88
N LEU A 332 -29.75 18.83 -11.54
CA LEU A 332 -31.07 19.40 -11.26
C LEU A 332 -31.66 20.07 -12.51
N GLY A 333 -31.20 19.68 -13.71
CA GLY A 333 -31.66 20.26 -14.95
C GLY A 333 -31.33 21.77 -15.05
N ARG A 334 -32.33 22.63 -15.24
CA ARG A 334 -32.15 24.09 -15.35
C ARG A 334 -31.57 24.74 -14.07
N TYR A 335 -31.64 24.06 -12.92
CA TYR A 335 -31.18 24.56 -11.62
C TYR A 335 -29.71 24.19 -11.31
N GLY A 336 -28.99 23.63 -12.28
CA GLY A 336 -27.57 23.35 -12.15
C GLY A 336 -27.25 21.94 -11.63
N ARG A 337 -26.05 21.79 -11.06
CA ARG A 337 -25.57 20.54 -10.46
C ARG A 337 -25.50 20.70 -8.95
N SER A 338 -25.99 19.70 -8.22
CA SER A 338 -25.89 19.64 -6.75
C SER A 338 -25.14 18.34 -6.36
N ASN A 339 -24.26 18.44 -5.38
CA ASN A 339 -23.63 17.26 -4.79
C ASN A 339 -24.53 16.74 -3.67
N ARG A 340 -24.73 15.42 -3.67
CA ARG A 340 -25.37 14.67 -2.58
C ARG A 340 -24.28 13.96 -1.80
N ILE A 341 -24.26 14.18 -0.49
CA ILE A 341 -23.16 13.81 0.39
C ILE A 341 -23.69 12.89 1.47
N ASN A 342 -22.97 11.79 1.71
CA ASN A 342 -23.20 10.85 2.79
C ASN A 342 -21.89 10.52 3.49
N SER A 343 -21.95 10.19 4.77
CA SER A 343 -20.82 9.64 5.50
C SER A 343 -20.50 8.21 5.04
N CYS A 344 -19.21 7.87 5.00
CA CYS A 344 -18.69 6.52 4.78
C CYS A 344 -18.19 5.88 6.07
N ILE A 345 -18.33 6.57 7.19
CA ILE A 345 -17.83 6.07 8.48
C ILE A 345 -18.73 4.92 8.94
N PRO A 346 -18.14 3.73 9.23
CA PRO A 346 -18.89 2.59 9.73
C PRO A 346 -19.64 2.93 11.03
N LYS A 347 -20.86 2.40 11.19
CA LYS A 347 -21.74 2.69 12.36
C LYS A 347 -21.14 2.25 13.71
N ASN A 348 -20.17 1.36 13.70
CA ASN A 348 -19.45 0.89 14.89
C ASN A 348 -18.33 1.84 15.34
N ILE A 349 -18.06 2.90 14.59
CA ILE A 349 -17.07 3.93 14.93
C ILE A 349 -17.83 5.19 15.35
N ASP A 350 -17.45 5.75 16.51
CA ASP A 350 -17.95 7.07 16.92
C ASP A 350 -16.93 8.15 16.55
N PRO A 351 -17.13 8.82 15.40
CA PRO A 351 -16.23 9.87 14.95
C PRO A 351 -16.26 11.10 15.85
N ILE A 352 -17.38 11.32 16.55
CA ILE A 352 -17.55 12.45 17.46
C ILE A 352 -16.64 12.27 18.68
N GLN A 353 -16.61 11.05 19.23
CA GLN A 353 -15.69 10.70 20.32
C GLN A 353 -14.22 10.85 19.92
N ILE A 354 -13.86 10.40 18.70
CA ILE A 354 -12.50 10.53 18.16
C ILE A 354 -12.11 12.01 18.06
N MET A 355 -12.97 12.85 17.47
CA MET A 355 -12.74 14.29 17.35
C MET A 355 -12.59 14.96 18.72
N THR A 356 -13.43 14.59 19.68
CA THR A 356 -13.41 15.14 21.05
C THR A 356 -12.14 14.79 21.80
N ASN A 357 -11.64 13.57 21.62
CA ASN A 357 -10.43 13.09 22.28
C ASN A 357 -9.16 13.67 21.65
N SER A 358 -9.21 13.98 20.35
CA SER A 358 -8.06 14.49 19.60
C SER A 358 -7.93 16.02 19.63
N ASP A 359 -9.01 16.74 19.98
CA ASP A 359 -9.07 18.19 19.89
C ASP A 359 -10.02 18.77 20.94
N ASP A 360 -9.46 19.35 21.98
CA ASP A 360 -10.24 19.93 23.10
C ASP A 360 -11.19 21.06 22.65
N SER A 361 -10.88 21.74 21.55
CA SER A 361 -11.73 22.78 20.97
C SER A 361 -13.06 22.25 20.42
N MET A 362 -13.16 20.95 20.13
CA MET A 362 -14.42 20.30 19.71
C MET A 362 -15.40 20.06 20.87
N LYS A 363 -14.92 19.95 22.11
CA LYS A 363 -15.78 19.69 23.30
C LYS A 363 -16.91 20.70 23.49
N PRO A 364 -16.64 22.04 23.52
CA PRO A 364 -17.70 23.03 23.69
C PRO A 364 -18.71 23.03 22.52
N VAL A 365 -18.27 22.79 21.30
CA VAL A 365 -19.13 22.72 20.11
C VAL A 365 -20.13 21.59 20.23
N ILE A 366 -19.67 20.40 20.58
CA ILE A 366 -20.49 19.20 20.71
C ILE A 366 -21.47 19.36 21.88
N GLN A 367 -21.01 19.86 23.03
CA GLN A 367 -21.87 20.10 24.19
C GLN A 367 -22.98 21.14 23.93
N ALA A 368 -22.65 22.22 23.18
CA ALA A 368 -23.64 23.23 22.83
C ALA A 368 -24.75 22.66 21.92
N THR A 369 -24.36 21.79 20.97
CA THR A 369 -25.31 21.16 20.05
C THR A 369 -26.23 20.17 20.74
N TYR A 370 -25.75 19.37 21.67
CA TYR A 370 -26.56 18.44 22.48
C TYR A 370 -27.62 19.21 23.33
N ARG A 371 -27.24 20.36 23.90
CA ARG A 371 -28.20 21.20 24.68
C ARG A 371 -29.30 21.78 23.80
N LEU A 372 -29.09 22.03 22.55
CA LEU A 372 -30.14 22.53 21.62
C LEU A 372 -31.09 21.41 21.17
N GLN A 373 -30.57 20.21 20.93
CA GLN A 373 -31.41 19.04 20.57
C GLN A 373 -32.26 18.53 21.72
N SER A 374 -31.82 18.68 22.97
CA SER A 374 -32.60 18.29 24.16
C SER A 374 -33.71 19.31 24.52
N ARG A 375 -33.80 20.45 23.84
CA ARG A 375 -34.83 21.49 24.02
C ARG A 375 -35.86 21.53 22.92
N LEU A 376 -35.71 20.75 21.86
CA LEU A 376 -36.68 20.50 20.79
C LEU A 376 -37.37 19.13 21.00
#